data_a601cbb18905f15c0ca2eb0b7bb0eb39
#
_entry.id   a601cbb18905f15c0ca2eb0b7bb0eb39
#
_cell.length_a   1.000
_cell.length_b   1.000
_cell.length_c   1.000
_cell.angle_alpha   90.00
_cell.angle_beta   90.00
_cell.angle_gamma   90.00
#
_symmetry.space_group_name_H-M   'P 1'
#
loop_
_entity.id
_entity.type
_entity.pdbx_description
1 polymer ?
#
loop_
_entity_poly.entity_id
_entity_poly.type
_entity_poly.pdbx_seq_one_letter_code
_entity_poly.pdbx_strand_id
1 'polypeptide(L)'
;MGLCTADPLAGTTINSSDEVVTDNTITDSSCTPSFQSSTGSLVNLGGNATQTLTGTNIRPPAGSYPYAYIKIKNTFGLKGTYQINNQTFYSSNDGSPVAEGSYDEFDEDLMDFSNGKTCSGSPELAGAEVFTSAPTGTMKAVLAQVSGGNLGTYTADSSCGSSTHLYGTFAPTNPVVI
;
A
#
# COMPACT_ATOMS: atom_id res chain seq x y z
N MET A 1 3.75 -2.55 9.72
CA MET A 1 4.28 -3.74 9.04
C MET A 1 4.62 -4.83 10.03
N GLY A 2 4.65 -6.10 9.62
CA GLY A 2 4.94 -7.22 10.51
C GLY A 2 5.03 -8.56 9.79
N LEU A 3 5.00 -9.63 10.59
CA LEU A 3 5.14 -11.00 10.13
C LEU A 3 3.88 -11.80 10.52
N CYS A 4 3.47 -12.72 9.65
CA CYS A 4 2.24 -13.50 9.84
C CYS A 4 2.51 -15.00 9.71
N THR A 5 1.79 -15.80 10.50
CA THR A 5 1.81 -17.26 10.44
C THR A 5 0.84 -17.83 9.39
N ALA A 6 -0.11 -17.02 8.91
CA ALA A 6 -1.03 -17.36 7.82
C ALA A 6 -1.22 -16.14 6.88
N ASP A 7 -1.67 -16.37 5.65
CA ASP A 7 -1.91 -15.32 4.66
C ASP A 7 -3.10 -14.43 5.09
N PRO A 8 -2.89 -13.14 5.37
CA PRO A 8 -3.99 -12.23 5.71
C PRO A 8 -4.98 -12.01 4.56
N LEU A 9 -4.56 -12.27 3.33
CA LEU A 9 -5.37 -12.18 2.11
C LEU A 9 -5.87 -13.54 1.61
N ALA A 10 -5.85 -14.60 2.45
CA ALA A 10 -6.29 -15.94 2.06
C ALA A 10 -7.76 -15.99 1.62
N GLY A 11 -8.60 -15.12 2.19
CA GLY A 11 -10.01 -14.99 1.83
C GLY A 11 -10.26 -14.12 0.60
N THR A 12 -9.26 -13.43 0.07
CA THR A 12 -9.39 -12.50 -1.04
C THR A 12 -9.23 -13.23 -2.37
N THR A 13 -10.30 -13.29 -3.16
CA THR A 13 -10.28 -13.90 -4.49
C THR A 13 -9.89 -12.85 -5.53
N ILE A 14 -8.93 -13.20 -6.35
CA ILE A 14 -8.39 -12.36 -7.42
C ILE A 14 -8.67 -13.05 -8.75
N ASN A 15 -9.18 -12.34 -9.73
CA ASN A 15 -9.39 -12.86 -11.07
C ASN A 15 -8.13 -12.75 -11.94
N SER A 16 -8.22 -13.25 -13.18
CA SER A 16 -7.11 -13.19 -14.14
C SER A 16 -6.76 -11.79 -14.66
N SER A 17 -7.56 -10.79 -14.30
CA SER A 17 -7.32 -9.38 -14.62
C SER A 17 -6.78 -8.60 -13.44
N ASP A 18 -6.30 -9.30 -12.40
CA ASP A 18 -5.80 -8.73 -11.14
C ASP A 18 -6.83 -7.89 -10.36
N GLU A 19 -8.12 -8.21 -10.53
CA GLU A 19 -9.21 -7.55 -9.81
C GLU A 19 -9.67 -8.41 -8.62
N VAL A 20 -9.99 -7.77 -7.51
CA VAL A 20 -10.67 -8.43 -6.39
C VAL A 20 -12.15 -8.62 -6.76
N VAL A 21 -12.59 -9.86 -6.88
CA VAL A 21 -13.96 -10.18 -7.34
C VAL A 21 -14.99 -10.24 -6.22
N THR A 22 -14.55 -10.22 -4.97
CA THR A 22 -15.43 -10.25 -3.79
C THR A 22 -14.85 -9.39 -2.67
N ASP A 23 -15.73 -8.73 -1.93
CA ASP A 23 -15.37 -8.03 -0.69
C ASP A 23 -15.07 -9.06 0.39
N ASN A 24 -13.81 -9.40 0.53
CA ASN A 24 -13.38 -10.33 1.57
C ASN A 24 -12.79 -9.57 2.75
N THR A 25 -13.07 -10.08 3.93
CA THR A 25 -12.47 -9.55 5.14
C THR A 25 -10.99 -9.91 5.17
N ILE A 26 -10.15 -8.88 5.25
CA ILE A 26 -8.72 -9.02 5.46
C ILE A 26 -8.49 -8.96 6.97
N THR A 27 -7.82 -9.96 7.53
CA THR A 27 -7.54 -9.99 8.96
C THR A 27 -6.07 -10.24 9.23
N ASP A 28 -5.52 -9.47 10.15
CA ASP A 28 -4.15 -9.65 10.64
C ASP A 28 -4.08 -10.38 11.99
N SER A 29 -5.13 -11.16 12.34
CA SER A 29 -5.16 -11.94 13.58
C SER A 29 -4.03 -12.96 13.73
N SER A 30 -3.48 -13.44 12.60
CA SER A 30 -2.32 -14.33 12.54
C SER A 30 -0.98 -13.58 12.51
N CYS A 31 -1.01 -12.25 12.59
CA CYS A 31 0.15 -11.40 12.38
C CYS A 31 0.66 -10.78 13.67
N THR A 32 1.97 -10.64 13.76
CA THR A 32 2.66 -9.89 14.81
C THR A 32 3.35 -8.69 14.21
N PRO A 33 3.08 -7.48 14.69
CA PRO A 33 3.78 -6.30 14.24
C PRO A 33 5.28 -6.40 14.52
N SER A 34 6.11 -5.97 13.56
CA SER A 34 7.55 -5.74 13.76
C SER A 34 7.89 -4.26 13.83
N PHE A 35 7.02 -3.43 13.30
CA PHE A 35 7.10 -1.97 13.38
C PHE A 35 5.70 -1.36 13.38
N GLN A 36 5.50 -0.37 14.24
CA GLN A 36 4.25 0.39 14.33
C GLN A 36 4.52 1.89 14.45
N SER A 37 3.67 2.68 13.80
CA SER A 37 3.57 4.12 14.00
C SER A 37 2.09 4.48 14.11
N SER A 38 1.68 5.05 15.23
CA SER A 38 0.27 5.42 15.47
C SER A 38 -0.16 6.65 14.68
N THR A 39 0.78 7.52 14.36
CA THR A 39 0.54 8.76 13.60
C THR A 39 0.97 8.65 12.14
N GLY A 40 1.55 7.50 11.76
CA GLY A 40 2.24 7.34 10.49
C GLY A 40 3.63 8.00 10.52
N SER A 41 4.37 7.81 9.47
CA SER A 41 5.65 8.49 9.22
C SER A 41 5.61 9.02 7.80
N LEU A 42 5.74 10.33 7.65
CA LEU A 42 5.95 10.91 6.33
C LEU A 42 7.34 10.52 5.85
N VAL A 43 7.43 9.98 4.66
CA VAL A 43 8.70 9.61 4.04
C VAL A 43 8.80 10.23 2.65
N ASN A 44 9.98 10.75 2.34
CA ASN A 44 10.27 11.23 0.99
C ASN A 44 10.90 10.09 0.19
N LEU A 45 10.20 9.62 -0.83
CA LEU A 45 10.63 8.52 -1.71
C LEU A 45 11.50 8.99 -2.89
N GLY A 46 11.86 10.28 -2.94
CA GLY A 46 12.69 10.81 -4.01
C GLY A 46 14.14 10.34 -3.96
N GLY A 47 14.72 10.07 -5.13
CA GLY A 47 16.17 10.04 -5.32
C GLY A 47 16.97 8.91 -4.68
N ASN A 48 16.39 7.73 -4.48
CA ASN A 48 17.08 6.59 -3.83
C ASN A 48 17.52 6.88 -2.37
N ALA A 49 16.87 7.80 -1.70
CA ALA A 49 17.21 8.15 -0.32
C ALA A 49 16.75 7.05 0.64
N THR A 50 17.62 6.68 1.59
CA THR A 50 17.23 5.86 2.73
C THR A 50 16.58 6.76 3.77
N GLN A 51 15.36 6.39 4.20
CA GLN A 51 14.61 7.13 5.21
C GLN A 51 14.47 6.30 6.48
N THR A 52 14.62 6.94 7.62
CA THR A 52 14.34 6.33 8.92
C THR A 52 12.89 6.60 9.29
N LEU A 53 12.10 5.53 9.45
CA LEU A 53 10.72 5.64 9.88
C LEU A 53 10.66 5.95 11.38
N THR A 54 9.81 6.91 11.75
CA THR A 54 9.51 7.21 13.16
C THR A 54 8.43 6.27 13.67
N GLY A 55 8.74 5.48 14.67
CA GLY A 55 7.81 4.52 15.26
C GLY A 55 8.49 3.58 16.23
N THR A 56 7.78 2.52 16.60
CA THR A 56 8.23 1.52 17.57
C THR A 56 8.59 0.23 16.84
N ASN A 57 9.83 -0.22 17.03
CA ASN A 57 10.26 -1.54 16.61
C ASN A 57 9.84 -2.57 17.65
N ILE A 58 9.25 -3.67 17.19
CA ILE A 58 8.77 -4.78 18.02
C ILE A 58 9.45 -6.04 17.51
N ARG A 59 10.06 -6.80 18.41
CA ARG A 59 10.60 -8.09 18.02
C ARG A 59 9.47 -9.13 18.06
N PRO A 60 9.12 -9.76 16.93
CA PRO A 60 8.16 -10.86 16.92
C PRO A 60 8.64 -12.02 17.80
N PRO A 61 7.74 -12.83 18.37
CA PRO A 61 8.09 -14.08 19.05
C PRO A 61 8.94 -15.00 18.17
N ALA A 62 9.71 -15.88 18.81
CA ALA A 62 10.44 -16.93 18.08
C ALA A 62 9.44 -17.82 17.32
N GLY A 63 9.71 -18.06 16.03
CA GLY A 63 8.80 -18.82 15.18
C GLY A 63 9.15 -18.71 13.71
N SER A 64 8.35 -19.39 12.88
CA SER A 64 8.45 -19.36 11.43
C SER A 64 7.26 -18.58 10.87
N TYR A 65 7.54 -17.60 10.00
CA TYR A 65 6.58 -16.68 9.44
C TYR A 65 6.64 -16.74 7.91
N PRO A 66 5.69 -17.47 7.29
CA PRO A 66 5.64 -17.60 5.85
C PRO A 66 5.15 -16.34 5.12
N TYR A 67 4.65 -15.34 5.86
CA TYR A 67 4.16 -14.09 5.28
C TYR A 67 4.69 -12.87 6.04
N ALA A 68 4.91 -11.80 5.31
CA ALA A 68 5.05 -10.45 5.84
C ALA A 68 3.87 -9.59 5.37
N TYR A 69 3.57 -8.52 6.09
CA TYR A 69 2.55 -7.56 5.70
C TYR A 69 3.00 -6.12 5.90
N ILE A 70 2.40 -5.23 5.12
CA ILE A 70 2.50 -3.79 5.29
C ILE A 70 1.10 -3.19 5.21
N LYS A 71 0.81 -2.21 6.07
CA LYS A 71 -0.36 -1.34 6.01
C LYS A 71 0.13 0.09 5.95
N ILE A 72 -0.26 0.81 4.93
CA ILE A 72 0.02 2.25 4.80
C ILE A 72 -1.29 2.97 4.46
N LYS A 73 -1.39 4.24 4.79
CA LYS A 73 -2.49 5.05 4.29
C LYS A 73 -2.39 5.14 2.77
N ASN A 74 -3.53 5.21 2.10
CA ASN A 74 -3.58 5.37 0.65
C ASN A 74 -3.43 6.84 0.19
N THR A 75 -3.31 7.78 1.11
CA THR A 75 -3.04 9.20 0.82
C THR A 75 -1.55 9.41 0.61
N PHE A 76 -1.18 10.00 -0.50
CA PHE A 76 0.20 10.28 -0.88
C PHE A 76 0.39 11.78 -1.12
N GLY A 77 1.39 12.36 -0.48
CA GLY A 77 1.86 13.70 -0.82
C GLY A 77 2.65 13.67 -2.13
N LEU A 78 2.20 14.40 -3.11
CA LEU A 78 2.82 14.50 -4.43
C LEU A 78 3.39 15.89 -4.64
N LYS A 79 4.62 15.96 -5.14
CA LYS A 79 5.32 17.20 -5.42
C LYS A 79 6.23 17.04 -6.62
N GLY A 80 6.09 17.90 -7.63
CA GLY A 80 6.90 17.75 -8.83
C GLY A 80 6.74 18.87 -9.84
N THR A 81 7.50 18.69 -10.91
CA THR A 81 7.41 19.53 -12.11
C THR A 81 7.32 18.66 -13.34
N TYR A 82 6.68 19.17 -14.38
CA TYR A 82 6.72 18.57 -15.69
C TYR A 82 6.84 19.64 -16.78
N GLN A 83 7.29 19.26 -17.96
CA GLN A 83 7.54 20.19 -19.05
C GLN A 83 6.69 19.83 -20.26
N ILE A 84 5.98 20.84 -20.79
CA ILE A 84 5.22 20.75 -22.05
C ILE A 84 5.64 21.92 -22.94
N ASN A 85 5.99 21.64 -24.18
CA ASN A 85 6.35 22.67 -25.18
C ASN A 85 7.38 23.71 -24.66
N ASN A 86 8.40 23.25 -23.95
CA ASN A 86 9.41 24.08 -23.27
C ASN A 86 8.90 24.98 -22.15
N GLN A 87 7.63 24.85 -21.75
CA GLN A 87 7.06 25.48 -20.55
C GLN A 87 7.15 24.51 -19.39
N THR A 88 7.74 24.92 -18.26
CA THR A 88 7.74 24.15 -17.01
C THR A 88 6.50 24.49 -16.20
N PHE A 89 5.80 23.45 -15.78
CA PHE A 89 4.67 23.53 -14.86
C PHE A 89 5.06 22.92 -13.53
N TYR A 90 4.54 23.48 -12.46
CA TYR A 90 4.81 23.13 -11.08
C TYR A 90 3.51 22.64 -10.43
N SER A 91 3.60 21.67 -9.52
CA SER A 91 2.46 21.29 -8.69
C SER A 91 2.07 22.41 -7.73
N SER A 92 0.79 22.59 -7.48
CA SER A 92 0.27 23.49 -6.46
C SER A 92 -0.50 22.69 -5.38
N ASN A 93 -0.79 23.31 -4.26
CA ASN A 93 -1.45 22.68 -3.11
C ASN A 93 -2.87 22.16 -3.39
N ASP A 94 -3.48 22.55 -4.49
CA ASP A 94 -4.80 22.05 -4.95
C ASP A 94 -4.68 21.01 -6.08
N GLY A 95 -3.45 20.56 -6.41
CA GLY A 95 -3.18 19.62 -7.49
C GLY A 95 -3.18 20.23 -8.88
N SER A 96 -3.54 21.50 -9.04
CA SER A 96 -3.53 22.17 -10.35
C SER A 96 -2.12 22.56 -10.77
N PRO A 97 -1.77 22.41 -12.06
CA PRO A 97 -0.46 22.85 -12.54
C PRO A 97 -0.39 24.36 -12.66
N VAL A 98 0.68 24.97 -12.15
CA VAL A 98 0.98 26.39 -12.26
C VAL A 98 2.23 26.64 -13.11
N ALA A 99 2.21 27.67 -13.96
CA ALA A 99 3.29 27.95 -14.90
C ALA A 99 4.48 28.71 -14.29
N GLU A 100 4.30 29.32 -13.13
CA GLU A 100 5.32 30.16 -12.47
C GLU A 100 5.33 29.91 -10.96
N GLY A 101 6.49 30.05 -10.34
CA GLY A 101 6.68 30.01 -8.90
C GLY A 101 7.38 28.78 -8.39
N SER A 102 7.30 28.57 -7.08
CA SER A 102 7.71 27.33 -6.41
C SER A 102 6.58 26.34 -6.46
N TYR A 103 6.92 25.06 -6.55
CA TYR A 103 5.93 23.99 -6.48
C TYR A 103 5.61 23.60 -5.03
N ASP A 104 4.35 23.30 -4.80
CA ASP A 104 3.84 22.87 -3.50
C ASP A 104 3.42 21.39 -3.54
N GLU A 105 3.42 20.77 -2.37
CA GLU A 105 2.91 19.41 -2.18
C GLU A 105 1.38 19.45 -2.12
N PHE A 106 0.74 18.48 -2.74
CA PHE A 106 -0.68 18.21 -2.62
C PHE A 106 -0.91 16.74 -2.28
N ASP A 107 -1.96 16.48 -1.55
CA ASP A 107 -2.34 15.12 -1.17
C ASP A 107 -3.28 14.52 -2.22
N GLU A 108 -3.01 13.28 -2.60
CA GLU A 108 -3.83 12.49 -3.51
C GLU A 108 -4.07 11.11 -2.92
N ASP A 109 -5.32 10.68 -2.93
CA ASP A 109 -5.70 9.33 -2.51
C ASP A 109 -5.55 8.35 -3.67
N LEU A 110 -4.82 7.27 -3.42
CA LEU A 110 -4.74 6.17 -4.36
C LEU A 110 -6.09 5.47 -4.40
N MET A 111 -6.81 5.60 -5.52
CA MET A 111 -8.13 5.02 -5.71
C MET A 111 -8.14 3.82 -6.65
N ASP A 112 -7.06 3.62 -7.42
CA ASP A 112 -6.94 2.57 -8.41
C ASP A 112 -5.46 2.25 -8.66
N PHE A 113 -5.16 1.00 -8.98
CA PHE A 113 -3.83 0.55 -9.37
C PHE A 113 -3.65 0.40 -10.88
N SER A 114 -4.73 0.42 -11.65
CA SER A 114 -4.65 0.19 -13.08
C SER A 114 -4.54 1.49 -13.88
N ASN A 115 -3.63 1.49 -14.84
CA ASN A 115 -3.45 2.60 -15.76
C ASN A 115 -4.63 2.67 -16.74
N GLY A 116 -5.48 3.68 -16.58
CA GLY A 116 -6.57 4.00 -17.51
C GLY A 116 -7.90 3.32 -17.23
N LYS A 117 -8.07 2.64 -16.12
CA LYS A 117 -9.39 2.19 -15.67
C LYS A 117 -10.03 3.25 -14.78
N THR A 118 -11.26 3.58 -15.08
CA THR A 118 -12.12 4.30 -14.13
C THR A 118 -12.58 3.33 -13.06
N CYS A 119 -12.51 3.74 -11.83
CA CYS A 119 -13.10 3.04 -10.71
C CYS A 119 -14.56 2.71 -11.00
N SER A 120 -14.87 1.50 -11.41
CA SER A 120 -16.21 1.03 -11.74
C SER A 120 -16.57 -0.23 -10.97
N GLY A 121 -16.45 -0.17 -9.65
CA GLY A 121 -17.10 -1.13 -8.77
C GLY A 121 -16.38 -2.46 -8.53
N SER A 122 -15.18 -2.66 -9.03
CA SER A 122 -14.34 -3.80 -8.64
C SER A 122 -13.04 -3.29 -8.05
N PRO A 123 -12.67 -3.70 -6.82
CA PRO A 123 -11.39 -3.33 -6.25
C PRO A 123 -10.27 -3.94 -7.08
N GLU A 124 -9.26 -3.16 -7.38
CA GLU A 124 -8.13 -3.63 -8.16
C GLU A 124 -6.95 -3.95 -7.26
N LEU A 125 -6.33 -5.07 -7.53
CA LEU A 125 -5.04 -5.40 -6.98
C LEU A 125 -3.95 -4.59 -7.66
N ALA A 126 -2.93 -4.23 -6.89
CA ALA A 126 -1.67 -3.75 -7.44
C ALA A 126 -0.93 -4.82 -8.28
N GLY A 127 -1.56 -5.98 -8.48
CA GLY A 127 -1.01 -7.13 -9.12
C GLY A 127 -0.30 -8.08 -8.15
N ALA A 128 -0.20 -9.35 -8.54
CA ALA A 128 0.70 -10.28 -7.90
C ALA A 128 2.06 -10.18 -8.59
N GLU A 129 3.02 -9.53 -7.95
CA GLU A 129 4.36 -9.41 -8.47
C GLU A 129 5.24 -10.56 -7.95
N VAL A 130 5.92 -11.24 -8.87
CA VAL A 130 6.86 -12.30 -8.52
C VAL A 130 8.28 -11.75 -8.52
N PHE A 131 8.89 -11.69 -7.34
CA PHE A 131 10.28 -11.27 -7.19
C PHE A 131 11.21 -12.47 -7.43
N THR A 132 12.00 -12.39 -8.48
CA THR A 132 12.98 -13.42 -8.87
C THR A 132 14.40 -13.14 -8.35
N SER A 133 14.65 -11.92 -7.87
CA SER A 133 15.88 -11.50 -7.18
C SER A 133 15.61 -11.23 -5.71
N ALA A 134 16.62 -11.33 -4.85
CA ALA A 134 16.45 -11.25 -3.40
C ALA A 134 15.83 -9.89 -2.95
N PRO A 135 14.79 -9.92 -2.11
CA PRO A 135 14.12 -11.10 -1.56
C PRO A 135 13.19 -11.76 -2.60
N THR A 136 13.33 -13.08 -2.81
CA THR A 136 12.46 -13.85 -3.70
C THR A 136 11.13 -14.18 -3.02
N GLY A 137 10.04 -14.10 -3.77
CA GLY A 137 8.71 -14.36 -3.24
C GLY A 137 7.61 -13.76 -4.09
N THR A 138 6.38 -13.78 -3.59
CA THR A 138 5.20 -13.20 -4.24
C THR A 138 4.62 -12.10 -3.36
N MET A 139 4.39 -10.93 -3.93
CA MET A 139 3.68 -9.83 -3.30
C MET A 139 2.25 -9.75 -3.85
N LYS A 140 1.31 -9.46 -2.95
CA LYS A 140 -0.06 -9.07 -3.30
C LYS A 140 -0.37 -7.78 -2.56
N ALA A 141 -1.15 -6.91 -3.17
CA ALA A 141 -1.63 -5.70 -2.51
C ALA A 141 -3.07 -5.40 -2.92
N VAL A 142 -3.85 -4.88 -1.99
CA VAL A 142 -5.24 -4.47 -2.20
C VAL A 142 -5.48 -3.11 -1.56
N LEU A 143 -6.36 -2.34 -2.15
CA LEU A 143 -6.97 -1.20 -1.47
C LEU A 143 -8.00 -1.72 -0.47
N ALA A 144 -8.02 -1.17 0.73
CA ALA A 144 -8.85 -1.66 1.81
C ALA A 144 -9.41 -0.52 2.65
N GLN A 145 -10.57 -0.77 3.25
CA GLN A 145 -11.17 0.10 4.26
C GLN A 145 -11.16 -0.60 5.62
N VAL A 146 -11.15 0.18 6.70
CA VAL A 146 -11.29 -0.36 8.05
C VAL A 146 -12.75 -0.77 8.27
N SER A 147 -12.99 -2.03 8.55
CA SER A 147 -14.34 -2.56 8.79
C SER A 147 -14.70 -2.50 10.26
N GLY A 148 -15.89 -1.94 10.56
CA GLY A 148 -16.47 -1.93 11.91
C GLY A 148 -15.68 -1.15 12.95
N GLY A 149 -14.79 -0.25 12.56
CA GLY A 149 -13.93 0.52 13.46
C GLY A 149 -12.83 -0.30 14.15
N ASN A 150 -12.65 -1.53 13.75
CA ASN A 150 -11.58 -2.40 14.25
C ASN A 150 -10.32 -2.22 13.41
N LEU A 151 -9.25 -1.78 14.04
CA LEU A 151 -7.97 -1.53 13.38
C LEU A 151 -7.26 -2.81 12.90
N GLY A 152 -7.69 -3.98 13.37
CA GLY A 152 -7.12 -5.26 12.96
C GLY A 152 -7.85 -5.94 11.79
N THR A 153 -8.97 -5.38 11.33
CA THR A 153 -9.80 -5.98 10.29
C THR A 153 -10.03 -5.00 9.15
N TYR A 154 -9.74 -5.44 7.94
CA TYR A 154 -9.93 -4.68 6.71
C TYR A 154 -10.80 -5.47 5.75
N THR A 155 -11.62 -4.78 4.99
CA THR A 155 -12.37 -5.36 3.88
C THR A 155 -11.74 -4.84 2.59
N ALA A 156 -11.47 -5.72 1.63
CA ALA A 156 -11.04 -5.30 0.31
C ALA A 156 -12.09 -4.38 -0.30
N ASP A 157 -11.66 -3.25 -0.85
CA ASP A 157 -12.57 -2.23 -1.32
C ASP A 157 -13.21 -2.64 -2.65
N SER A 158 -14.54 -2.71 -2.69
CA SER A 158 -15.33 -2.98 -3.91
C SER A 158 -15.83 -1.71 -4.59
N SER A 159 -15.62 -0.56 -3.95
CA SER A 159 -15.99 0.74 -4.50
C SER A 159 -14.84 1.72 -4.35
N CYS A 160 -14.32 2.17 -5.45
CA CYS A 160 -13.28 3.18 -5.46
C CYS A 160 -13.67 4.43 -4.66
N GLY A 161 -12.75 4.97 -3.90
CA GLY A 161 -12.94 6.18 -3.10
C GLY A 161 -13.41 5.96 -1.67
N SER A 162 -13.65 4.71 -1.25
CA SER A 162 -13.91 4.39 0.16
C SER A 162 -12.71 3.75 0.86
N SER A 163 -11.69 3.37 0.13
CA SER A 163 -10.45 2.84 0.70
C SER A 163 -9.71 3.89 1.52
N THR A 164 -9.11 3.45 2.61
CA THR A 164 -8.32 4.29 3.51
C THR A 164 -6.88 3.81 3.64
N HIS A 165 -6.61 2.60 3.18
CA HIS A 165 -5.30 1.96 3.31
C HIS A 165 -4.96 1.13 2.07
N LEU A 166 -3.68 1.06 1.80
CA LEU A 166 -3.07 0.03 0.99
C LEU A 166 -2.61 -1.08 1.94
N TYR A 167 -3.11 -2.29 1.72
CA TYR A 167 -2.71 -3.49 2.45
C TYR A 167 -1.93 -4.40 1.53
N GLY A 168 -0.66 -4.61 1.82
CA GLY A 168 0.21 -5.49 1.07
C GLY A 168 0.65 -6.70 1.87
N THR A 169 0.75 -7.86 1.23
CA THR A 169 1.38 -9.06 1.78
C THR A 169 2.53 -9.51 0.89
N PHE A 170 3.52 -10.12 1.51
CA PHE A 170 4.63 -10.73 0.82
C PHE A 170 4.83 -12.14 1.34
N ALA A 171 4.80 -13.11 0.44
CA ALA A 171 5.11 -14.52 0.72
C ALA A 171 6.53 -14.81 0.22
N PRO A 172 7.56 -14.72 1.09
CA PRO A 172 8.93 -15.04 0.69
C PRO A 172 9.04 -16.53 0.35
N THR A 173 9.91 -16.87 -0.59
CA THR A 173 10.19 -18.26 -0.98
C THR A 173 10.63 -19.10 0.22
N ASN A 174 11.37 -18.50 1.14
CA ASN A 174 11.75 -19.13 2.41
C ASN A 174 11.13 -18.32 3.56
N PRO A 175 10.42 -18.96 4.48
CA PRO A 175 9.85 -18.29 5.64
C PRO A 175 10.89 -17.52 6.44
N VAL A 176 10.47 -16.40 7.03
CA VAL A 176 11.30 -15.67 8.00
C VAL A 176 11.29 -16.44 9.31
N VAL A 177 12.47 -16.71 9.86
CA VAL A 177 12.64 -17.41 11.15
C VAL A 177 13.24 -16.43 12.16
N ILE A 178 12.59 -16.31 13.33
CA ILE A 178 13.01 -15.46 14.45
C ILE A 178 13.53 -16.32 15.60
#